data_28e9f30ba408ebcafddf3d1d220c3aea
#
_entry.id   28e9f30ba408ebcafddf3d1d220c3aea
#
_cell.length_a   1.000
_cell.length_b   1.000
_cell.length_c   1.000
_cell.angle_alpha   90.00
_cell.angle_beta   90.00
_cell.angle_gamma   90.00
#
_symmetry.space_group_name_H-M   'P 1'
#
loop_
_entity.id
_entity.type
_entity.pdbx_description
1 polymer ?
#
loop_
_entity_poly.entity_id
_entity_poly.type
_entity_poly.pdbx_seq_one_letter_code
_entity_poly.pdbx_strand_id
1 'polypeptide(L)'
;MRTTGSVLAVVPARAGSKGIPGKNLRTVEGRSLVRRAVESARRATRIDQVVVTTDGDAIAAEAVAAGAAVVRRPPELAGDEASSESALLHVLDAMSTPLPEVLVFLQATSPFIDPADLDAAVARVVDGHADAVFAAAPSHAFLWRTAPDGTAIAVNHDAATRPRRQDREPEYRETGAFYVMRTAGFLENRHRFHGRVELAVVDGAGAIDIDDEADLALAEALAEAPGEAPGAPTDARVGAPAPAPTTTRDPSPTRATPAPNGAP
;
A
#
# COMPACT_ATOMS: atom_id res chain seq x y z
N MET A 1 12.06 7.06 -28.19
CA MET A 1 10.77 6.76 -27.55
C MET A 1 10.98 5.51 -26.72
N ARG A 2 10.97 5.59 -25.38
CA ARG A 2 10.85 4.38 -24.56
C ARG A 2 9.43 3.86 -24.81
N THR A 3 9.29 2.62 -25.28
CA THR A 3 8.06 1.88 -25.18
C THR A 3 7.74 1.82 -23.70
N THR A 4 6.74 2.57 -23.24
CA THR A 4 6.23 2.44 -21.88
C THR A 4 5.75 1.01 -21.73
N GLY A 5 6.39 0.25 -20.84
CA GLY A 5 5.99 -1.11 -20.54
C GLY A 5 4.56 -1.15 -20.04
N SER A 6 3.85 -2.25 -20.29
CA SER A 6 2.44 -2.37 -19.90
C SER A 6 2.27 -2.43 -18.39
N VAL A 7 1.18 -1.82 -17.90
CA VAL A 7 0.79 -1.74 -16.50
C VAL A 7 -0.49 -2.55 -16.27
N LEU A 8 -0.40 -3.57 -15.41
CA LEU A 8 -1.54 -4.40 -15.02
C LEU A 8 -1.99 -4.08 -13.60
N ALA A 9 -3.25 -3.75 -13.43
CA ALA A 9 -3.89 -3.69 -12.12
C ALA A 9 -4.59 -5.02 -11.79
N VAL A 10 -4.35 -5.54 -10.59
CA VAL A 10 -4.98 -6.75 -10.06
C VAL A 10 -5.73 -6.42 -8.78
N VAL A 11 -7.00 -6.83 -8.72
CA VAL A 11 -7.87 -6.71 -7.55
C VAL A 11 -8.22 -8.11 -7.06
N PRO A 12 -7.57 -8.64 -6.03
CA PRO A 12 -7.98 -9.88 -5.40
C PRO A 12 -9.25 -9.69 -4.56
N ALA A 13 -10.31 -10.42 -4.89
CA ALA A 13 -11.59 -10.33 -4.18
C ALA A 13 -12.18 -11.73 -4.00
N ARG A 14 -12.02 -12.33 -2.82
CA ARG A 14 -12.58 -13.66 -2.51
C ARG A 14 -14.04 -13.57 -2.06
N ALA A 15 -14.81 -14.64 -2.26
CA ALA A 15 -16.20 -14.72 -1.83
C ALA A 15 -16.34 -14.80 -0.31
N GLY A 16 -15.45 -15.54 0.34
CA GLY A 16 -15.41 -15.67 1.80
C GLY A 16 -14.74 -14.47 2.46
N SER A 17 -15.42 -13.84 3.41
CA SER A 17 -14.87 -12.76 4.25
C SER A 17 -15.24 -13.03 5.71
N LYS A 18 -14.25 -12.92 6.63
CA LYS A 18 -14.46 -13.18 8.07
C LYS A 18 -15.20 -12.06 8.80
N GLY A 19 -14.86 -10.80 8.52
CA GLY A 19 -15.44 -9.65 9.22
C GLY A 19 -16.87 -9.35 8.75
N ILE A 20 -17.06 -9.15 7.45
CA ILE A 20 -18.35 -8.85 6.84
C ILE A 20 -18.70 -9.93 5.82
N PRO A 21 -19.81 -10.68 5.95
CA PRO A 21 -20.23 -11.63 4.94
C PRO A 21 -20.42 -10.96 3.57
N GLY A 22 -19.79 -11.52 2.54
CA GLY A 22 -19.87 -10.96 1.19
C GLY A 22 -19.24 -9.57 1.04
N LYS A 23 -18.27 -9.20 1.87
CA LYS A 23 -17.65 -7.87 1.98
C LYS A 23 -17.42 -7.19 0.62
N ASN A 24 -16.82 -7.90 -0.35
CA ASN A 24 -16.49 -7.33 -1.66
C ASN A 24 -17.69 -6.90 -2.50
N LEU A 25 -18.90 -7.40 -2.16
CA LEU A 25 -20.17 -7.02 -2.80
C LEU A 25 -20.99 -6.02 -1.97
N ARG A 26 -20.55 -5.69 -0.74
CA ARG A 26 -21.18 -4.61 0.04
C ARG A 26 -20.97 -3.29 -0.69
N THR A 27 -21.92 -2.41 -0.54
CA THR A 27 -21.96 -1.16 -1.31
C THR A 27 -21.63 0.05 -0.46
N VAL A 28 -20.95 1.00 -1.08
CA VAL A 28 -20.79 2.37 -0.62
C VAL A 28 -21.34 3.25 -1.72
N GLU A 29 -22.33 4.09 -1.42
CA GLU A 29 -23.02 4.94 -2.41
C GLU A 29 -23.58 4.13 -3.60
N GLY A 30 -24.19 2.97 -3.31
CA GLY A 30 -24.81 2.10 -4.30
C GLY A 30 -23.86 1.35 -5.25
N ARG A 31 -22.53 1.44 -5.05
CA ARG A 31 -21.52 0.71 -5.83
C ARG A 31 -20.78 -0.26 -4.94
N SER A 32 -20.66 -1.52 -5.38
CA SER A 32 -19.95 -2.54 -4.63
C SER A 32 -18.46 -2.19 -4.46
N LEU A 33 -17.84 -2.69 -3.38
CA LEU A 33 -16.43 -2.41 -3.09
C LEU A 33 -15.53 -2.88 -4.25
N VAL A 34 -15.76 -4.07 -4.80
CA VAL A 34 -14.99 -4.56 -5.96
C VAL A 34 -15.20 -3.67 -7.19
N ARG A 35 -16.42 -3.19 -7.43
CA ARG A 35 -16.71 -2.27 -8.53
C ARG A 35 -15.97 -0.95 -8.37
N ARG A 36 -15.96 -0.37 -7.16
CA ARG A 36 -15.25 0.89 -6.86
C ARG A 36 -13.77 0.77 -7.15
N ALA A 37 -13.12 -0.32 -6.71
CA ALA A 37 -11.70 -0.57 -6.99
C ALA A 37 -11.42 -0.70 -8.50
N VAL A 38 -12.26 -1.45 -9.24
CA VAL A 38 -12.15 -1.58 -10.70
C VAL A 38 -12.33 -0.23 -11.39
N GLU A 39 -13.34 0.54 -11.02
CA GLU A 39 -13.62 1.86 -11.61
C GLU A 39 -12.49 2.86 -11.32
N SER A 40 -11.89 2.84 -10.13
CA SER A 40 -10.72 3.66 -9.80
C SER A 40 -9.51 3.30 -10.67
N ALA A 41 -9.19 2.02 -10.78
CA ALA A 41 -8.10 1.54 -11.63
C ALA A 41 -8.33 1.89 -13.11
N ARG A 42 -9.57 1.77 -13.62
CA ARG A 42 -9.92 2.10 -15.01
C ARG A 42 -9.89 3.59 -15.33
N ARG A 43 -10.10 4.45 -14.33
CA ARG A 43 -9.99 5.91 -14.50
C ARG A 43 -8.55 6.40 -14.44
N ALA A 44 -7.64 5.63 -13.87
CA ALA A 44 -6.22 5.92 -13.92
C ALA A 44 -5.71 5.83 -15.36
N THR A 45 -4.97 6.84 -15.81
CA THR A 45 -4.54 6.98 -17.22
C THR A 45 -3.30 6.15 -17.55
N ARG A 46 -2.61 5.65 -16.54
CA ARG A 46 -1.38 4.86 -16.68
C ARG A 46 -1.58 3.36 -16.49
N ILE A 47 -2.81 2.91 -16.27
CA ILE A 47 -3.16 1.49 -16.15
C ILE A 47 -3.75 1.00 -17.45
N ASP A 48 -3.12 0.00 -18.08
CA ASP A 48 -3.55 -0.52 -19.38
C ASP A 48 -4.64 -1.59 -19.25
N GLN A 49 -4.55 -2.43 -18.19
CA GLN A 49 -5.45 -3.56 -17.97
C GLN A 49 -5.84 -3.68 -16.50
N VAL A 50 -7.07 -4.10 -16.27
CA VAL A 50 -7.60 -4.38 -14.91
C VAL A 50 -8.11 -5.81 -14.87
N VAL A 51 -7.64 -6.57 -13.90
CA VAL A 51 -8.03 -7.96 -13.65
C VAL A 51 -8.55 -8.10 -12.23
N VAL A 52 -9.70 -8.73 -12.07
CA VAL A 52 -10.17 -9.20 -10.76
C VAL A 52 -9.90 -10.70 -10.64
N THR A 53 -9.23 -11.13 -9.57
CA THR A 53 -9.05 -12.54 -9.28
C THR A 53 -9.98 -12.97 -8.15
N THR A 54 -10.88 -13.92 -8.44
CA THR A 54 -11.95 -14.32 -7.51
C THR A 54 -12.36 -15.79 -7.68
N ASP A 55 -12.83 -16.40 -6.59
CA ASP A 55 -13.51 -17.69 -6.53
C ASP A 55 -15.03 -17.58 -6.62
N GLY A 56 -15.59 -16.33 -6.48
CA GLY A 56 -17.03 -16.08 -6.42
C GLY A 56 -17.64 -15.66 -7.75
N ASP A 57 -18.77 -16.32 -8.15
CA ASP A 57 -19.47 -16.00 -9.42
C ASP A 57 -20.07 -14.60 -9.40
N ALA A 58 -20.66 -14.19 -8.29
CA ALA A 58 -21.26 -12.85 -8.16
C ALA A 58 -20.20 -11.73 -8.24
N ILE A 59 -19.02 -11.94 -7.64
CA ILE A 59 -17.90 -11.00 -7.73
C ILE A 59 -17.38 -10.94 -9.17
N ALA A 60 -17.27 -12.09 -9.84
CA ALA A 60 -16.84 -12.15 -11.22
C ALA A 60 -17.81 -11.41 -12.16
N ALA A 61 -19.12 -11.58 -11.97
CA ALA A 61 -20.15 -10.89 -12.75
C ALA A 61 -20.08 -9.35 -12.54
N GLU A 62 -19.92 -8.91 -11.30
CA GLU A 62 -19.77 -7.49 -10.95
C GLU A 62 -18.48 -6.89 -11.53
N ALA A 63 -17.36 -7.62 -11.48
CA ALA A 63 -16.11 -7.21 -12.06
C ALA A 63 -16.18 -7.02 -13.58
N VAL A 64 -16.82 -7.98 -14.29
CA VAL A 64 -17.06 -7.88 -15.74
C VAL A 64 -17.96 -6.69 -16.06
N ALA A 65 -19.03 -6.50 -15.30
CA ALA A 65 -19.93 -5.35 -15.46
C ALA A 65 -19.21 -4.01 -15.24
N ALA A 66 -18.23 -3.96 -14.35
CA ALA A 66 -17.37 -2.80 -14.14
C ALA A 66 -16.28 -2.65 -15.22
N GLY A 67 -16.10 -3.64 -16.11
CA GLY A 67 -15.17 -3.63 -17.25
C GLY A 67 -13.77 -4.18 -16.93
N ALA A 68 -13.62 -5.03 -15.92
CA ALA A 68 -12.40 -5.79 -15.66
C ALA A 68 -12.45 -7.17 -16.34
N ALA A 69 -11.27 -7.71 -16.68
CA ALA A 69 -11.14 -9.12 -16.95
C ALA A 69 -11.18 -9.93 -15.63
N VAL A 70 -11.49 -11.21 -15.72
CA VAL A 70 -11.58 -12.09 -14.55
C VAL A 70 -10.65 -13.28 -14.70
N VAL A 71 -9.84 -13.52 -13.67
CA VAL A 71 -9.06 -14.75 -13.49
C VAL A 71 -9.70 -15.54 -12.35
N ARG A 72 -10.18 -16.74 -12.67
CA ARG A 72 -10.79 -17.62 -11.66
C ARG A 72 -9.73 -18.16 -10.71
N ARG A 73 -9.94 -17.91 -9.43
CA ARG A 73 -9.04 -18.35 -8.38
C ARG A 73 -9.44 -19.76 -7.90
N PRO A 74 -8.51 -20.71 -7.90
CA PRO A 74 -8.79 -22.03 -7.34
C PRO A 74 -9.00 -21.97 -5.82
N PRO A 75 -9.79 -22.88 -5.23
CA PRO A 75 -10.14 -22.85 -3.81
C PRO A 75 -8.92 -22.81 -2.87
N GLU A 76 -7.83 -23.44 -3.25
CA GLU A 76 -6.58 -23.50 -2.48
C GLU A 76 -5.93 -22.11 -2.30
N LEU A 77 -6.18 -21.19 -3.23
CA LEU A 77 -5.71 -19.81 -3.19
C LEU A 77 -6.78 -18.82 -2.69
N ALA A 78 -7.98 -19.29 -2.32
CA ALA A 78 -9.09 -18.48 -1.80
C ALA A 78 -9.31 -18.67 -0.29
N GLY A 79 -8.58 -19.60 0.35
CA GLY A 79 -8.65 -19.86 1.77
C GLY A 79 -8.13 -18.70 2.64
N ASP A 80 -8.38 -18.81 3.95
CA ASP A 80 -8.02 -17.77 4.93
C ASP A 80 -6.52 -17.56 5.12
N GLU A 81 -5.73 -18.59 4.84
CA GLU A 81 -4.26 -18.55 4.95
C GLU A 81 -3.58 -18.15 3.63
N ALA A 82 -4.34 -18.02 2.55
CA ALA A 82 -3.80 -17.61 1.26
C ALA A 82 -3.37 -16.14 1.31
N SER A 83 -2.10 -15.89 1.00
CA SER A 83 -1.58 -14.52 0.94
C SER A 83 -2.09 -13.77 -0.31
N SER A 84 -2.09 -12.45 -0.24
CA SER A 84 -2.38 -11.63 -1.42
C SER A 84 -1.37 -11.88 -2.54
N GLU A 85 -0.11 -12.10 -2.19
CA GLU A 85 0.97 -12.42 -3.13
C GLU A 85 0.67 -13.69 -3.94
N SER A 86 0.13 -14.73 -3.30
CA SER A 86 -0.24 -15.97 -4.00
C SER A 86 -1.32 -15.73 -5.06
N ALA A 87 -2.26 -14.84 -4.77
CA ALA A 87 -3.30 -14.46 -5.73
C ALA A 87 -2.74 -13.66 -6.92
N LEU A 88 -1.78 -12.77 -6.67
CA LEU A 88 -1.09 -12.01 -7.72
C LEU A 88 -0.23 -12.91 -8.60
N LEU A 89 0.53 -13.82 -8.01
CA LEU A 89 1.35 -14.80 -8.74
C LEU A 89 0.46 -15.68 -9.63
N HIS A 90 -0.67 -16.16 -9.12
CA HIS A 90 -1.62 -16.94 -9.91
C HIS A 90 -2.15 -16.17 -11.13
N VAL A 91 -2.40 -14.86 -11.00
CA VAL A 91 -2.81 -14.03 -12.15
C VAL A 91 -1.69 -13.95 -13.18
N LEU A 92 -0.46 -13.69 -12.75
CA LEU A 92 0.70 -13.60 -13.66
C LEU A 92 0.98 -14.95 -14.36
N ASP A 93 0.83 -16.07 -13.64
CA ASP A 93 0.99 -17.42 -14.21
C ASP A 93 -0.11 -17.77 -15.24
N ALA A 94 -1.32 -17.22 -15.06
CA ALA A 94 -2.44 -17.41 -15.99
C ALA A 94 -2.35 -16.52 -17.24
N MET A 95 -1.44 -15.54 -17.27
CA MET A 95 -1.27 -14.63 -18.39
C MET A 95 -0.40 -15.23 -19.48
N SER A 96 -0.72 -14.87 -20.73
CA SER A 96 0.20 -15.11 -21.85
C SER A 96 1.37 -14.12 -21.79
N THR A 97 2.55 -14.54 -22.25
CA THR A 97 3.70 -13.64 -22.40
C THR A 97 3.48 -12.65 -23.55
N PRO A 98 4.00 -11.40 -23.48
CA PRO A 98 4.85 -10.86 -22.41
C PRO A 98 4.08 -10.46 -21.16
N LEU A 99 4.72 -10.62 -20.00
CA LEU A 99 4.19 -10.13 -18.73
C LEU A 99 4.23 -8.59 -18.66
N PRO A 100 3.36 -7.95 -17.84
CA PRO A 100 3.40 -6.50 -17.65
C PRO A 100 4.72 -6.09 -16.99
N GLU A 101 5.22 -4.89 -17.31
CA GLU A 101 6.42 -4.34 -16.65
C GLU A 101 6.12 -3.93 -15.21
N VAL A 102 4.93 -3.38 -14.99
CA VAL A 102 4.48 -2.90 -13.68
C VAL A 102 3.20 -3.61 -13.28
N LEU A 103 3.19 -4.10 -12.05
CA LEU A 103 2.04 -4.69 -11.38
C LEU A 103 1.49 -3.72 -10.34
N VAL A 104 0.19 -3.44 -10.41
CA VAL A 104 -0.55 -2.66 -9.42
C VAL A 104 -1.48 -3.61 -8.68
N PHE A 105 -1.30 -3.73 -7.38
CA PHE A 105 -2.21 -4.46 -6.51
C PHE A 105 -3.13 -3.47 -5.81
N LEU A 106 -4.46 -3.61 -5.97
CA LEU A 106 -5.46 -2.82 -5.26
C LEU A 106 -6.26 -3.72 -4.32
N GLN A 107 -6.57 -3.21 -3.13
CA GLN A 107 -7.52 -3.86 -2.23
C GLN A 107 -8.93 -3.29 -2.44
N ALA A 108 -9.91 -4.18 -2.64
CA ALA A 108 -11.31 -3.77 -2.79
C ALA A 108 -11.88 -3.16 -1.51
N THR A 109 -11.27 -3.43 -0.36
CA THR A 109 -11.65 -2.91 0.94
C THR A 109 -11.37 -1.41 1.14
N SER A 110 -10.61 -0.80 0.23
CA SER A 110 -10.33 0.64 0.23
C SER A 110 -11.23 1.36 -0.78
N PRO A 111 -12.39 1.92 -0.36
CA PRO A 111 -13.43 2.40 -1.27
C PRO A 111 -13.13 3.72 -1.98
N PHE A 112 -12.11 4.47 -1.53
CA PHE A 112 -11.82 5.83 -1.99
C PHE A 112 -10.43 5.97 -2.61
N ILE A 113 -10.00 5.00 -3.42
CA ILE A 113 -8.74 5.08 -4.15
C ILE A 113 -8.85 6.17 -5.24
N ASP A 114 -8.01 7.21 -5.14
CA ASP A 114 -7.94 8.27 -6.15
C ASP A 114 -7.13 7.77 -7.37
N PRO A 115 -7.71 7.83 -8.59
CA PRO A 115 -6.96 7.51 -9.81
C PRO A 115 -5.70 8.35 -10.02
N ALA A 116 -5.67 9.60 -9.54
CA ALA A 116 -4.50 10.46 -9.66
C ALA A 116 -3.34 9.97 -8.77
N ASP A 117 -3.64 9.44 -7.57
CA ASP A 117 -2.63 8.84 -6.69
C ASP A 117 -2.06 7.56 -7.32
N LEU A 118 -2.90 6.75 -7.99
CA LEU A 118 -2.44 5.59 -8.77
C LEU A 118 -1.50 6.01 -9.91
N ASP A 119 -1.89 7.01 -10.70
CA ASP A 119 -1.07 7.51 -11.80
C ASP A 119 0.28 8.06 -11.32
N ALA A 120 0.30 8.78 -10.22
CA ALA A 120 1.52 9.29 -9.62
C ALA A 120 2.44 8.18 -9.12
N ALA A 121 1.88 7.16 -8.46
CA ALA A 121 2.64 6.01 -7.99
C ALA A 121 3.21 5.16 -9.15
N VAL A 122 2.41 4.91 -10.19
CA VAL A 122 2.85 4.21 -11.41
C VAL A 122 3.99 4.97 -12.08
N ALA A 123 3.89 6.30 -12.19
CA ALA A 123 4.96 7.12 -12.76
C ALA A 123 6.29 6.94 -12.02
N ARG A 124 6.28 6.88 -10.68
CA ARG A 124 7.50 6.69 -9.86
C ARG A 124 8.22 5.37 -10.20
N VAL A 125 7.44 4.30 -10.43
CA VAL A 125 8.00 2.99 -10.77
C VAL A 125 8.46 2.94 -12.24
N VAL A 126 7.64 3.42 -13.18
CA VAL A 126 7.96 3.44 -14.62
C VAL A 126 9.21 4.28 -14.90
N ASP A 127 9.31 5.46 -14.27
CA ASP A 127 10.44 6.37 -14.46
C ASP A 127 11.74 5.90 -13.76
N GLY A 128 11.68 4.81 -12.99
CA GLY A 128 12.85 4.21 -12.33
C GLY A 128 13.25 4.92 -11.04
N HIS A 129 12.37 5.70 -10.45
CA HIS A 129 12.60 6.34 -9.17
C HIS A 129 12.44 5.38 -7.99
N ALA A 130 11.55 4.39 -8.12
CA ALA A 130 11.29 3.36 -7.12
C ALA A 130 11.14 1.98 -7.78
N ASP A 131 11.35 0.92 -7.00
CA ASP A 131 11.03 -0.46 -7.39
C ASP A 131 9.65 -0.87 -6.89
N ALA A 132 9.24 -0.30 -5.74
CA ALA A 132 7.89 -0.45 -5.21
C ALA A 132 7.41 0.87 -4.58
N VAL A 133 6.11 1.16 -4.72
CA VAL A 133 5.42 2.31 -4.11
C VAL A 133 4.14 1.81 -3.47
N PHE A 134 3.82 2.26 -2.26
CA PHE A 134 2.59 1.87 -1.59
C PHE A 134 1.85 3.04 -0.96
N ALA A 135 0.53 2.91 -0.83
CA ALA A 135 -0.33 3.92 -0.25
C ALA A 135 -0.13 4.01 1.27
N ALA A 136 0.13 5.21 1.77
CA ALA A 136 0.33 5.49 3.17
C ALA A 136 -0.34 6.81 3.58
N ALA A 137 -0.81 6.89 4.82
CA ALA A 137 -1.39 8.10 5.39
C ALA A 137 -0.56 8.62 6.56
N PRO A 138 -0.44 9.95 6.74
CA PRO A 138 0.24 10.51 7.89
C PRO A 138 -0.33 9.98 9.21
N SER A 139 0.54 9.60 10.13
CA SER A 139 0.16 9.05 11.43
C SER A 139 0.83 9.83 12.56
N HIS A 140 0.02 10.16 13.57
CA HIS A 140 0.50 10.78 14.80
C HIS A 140 0.25 9.90 16.02
N ALA A 141 -0.12 8.62 15.78
CA ALA A 141 -0.41 7.67 16.84
C ALA A 141 0.84 7.40 17.69
N PHE A 142 0.67 7.35 19.00
CA PHE A 142 1.67 6.82 19.91
C PHE A 142 1.41 5.32 20.09
N LEU A 143 2.33 4.50 19.58
CA LEU A 143 2.18 3.05 19.58
C LEU A 143 2.81 2.45 20.84
N TRP A 144 2.12 1.46 21.41
CA TRP A 144 2.55 0.70 22.56
C TRP A 144 2.41 -0.80 22.29
N ARG A 145 3.25 -1.60 22.88
CA ARG A 145 3.14 -3.06 22.89
C ARG A 145 3.17 -3.57 24.33
N THR A 146 2.57 -4.72 24.58
CA THR A 146 2.62 -5.38 25.87
C THR A 146 3.83 -6.33 25.91
N ALA A 147 4.65 -6.22 26.97
CA ALA A 147 5.68 -7.18 27.27
C ALA A 147 5.08 -8.49 27.85
N PRO A 148 5.85 -9.61 27.90
CA PRO A 148 5.37 -10.87 28.47
C PRO A 148 4.89 -10.78 29.91
N ASP A 149 5.43 -9.85 30.70
CA ASP A 149 5.06 -9.58 32.09
C ASP A 149 3.83 -8.64 32.24
N GLY A 150 3.21 -8.22 31.13
CA GLY A 150 2.07 -7.33 31.10
C GLY A 150 2.42 -5.84 31.11
N THR A 151 3.68 -5.46 31.20
CA THR A 151 4.07 -4.04 31.16
C THR A 151 3.95 -3.44 29.77
N ALA A 152 3.61 -2.14 29.70
CA ALA A 152 3.53 -1.40 28.44
C ALA A 152 4.90 -0.87 28.01
N ILE A 153 5.28 -1.10 26.76
CA ILE A 153 6.51 -0.62 26.14
C ILE A 153 6.15 0.32 24.99
N ALA A 154 6.67 1.54 25.00
CA ALA A 154 6.53 2.48 23.90
C ALA A 154 7.29 1.94 22.66
N VAL A 155 6.67 2.10 21.47
CA VAL A 155 7.22 1.56 20.21
C VAL A 155 7.88 2.65 19.37
N ASN A 156 7.18 3.77 19.15
CA ASN A 156 7.62 4.83 18.24
C ASN A 156 7.86 6.18 18.93
N HIS A 157 8.04 6.19 20.23
CA HIS A 157 8.33 7.39 21.01
C HIS A 157 9.06 7.05 22.31
N ASP A 158 9.65 8.05 22.92
CA ASP A 158 10.16 7.93 24.29
C ASP A 158 9.02 8.15 25.30
N ALA A 159 8.73 7.12 26.10
CA ALA A 159 7.68 7.18 27.12
C ALA A 159 7.92 8.26 28.18
N ALA A 160 9.18 8.60 28.48
CA ALA A 160 9.55 9.58 29.51
C ALA A 160 9.33 11.02 29.05
N THR A 161 9.55 11.31 27.76
CA THR A 161 9.50 12.69 27.24
C THR A 161 8.23 12.99 26.45
N ARG A 162 7.57 12.00 25.87
CA ARG A 162 6.36 12.11 25.01
C ARG A 162 6.35 13.41 24.21
N PRO A 163 7.06 13.49 23.08
CA PRO A 163 7.22 14.71 22.31
C PRO A 163 5.87 15.21 21.75
N ARG A 164 5.76 16.52 21.54
CA ARG A 164 4.58 17.11 20.90
C ARG A 164 4.53 16.72 19.43
N ARG A 165 3.32 16.74 18.83
CA ARG A 165 3.09 16.34 17.42
C ARG A 165 4.05 17.05 16.46
N GLN A 166 4.26 18.36 16.62
CA GLN A 166 5.13 19.16 15.75
C GLN A 166 6.63 18.92 15.95
N ASP A 167 7.02 18.26 17.03
CA ASP A 167 8.42 17.97 17.36
C ASP A 167 8.84 16.55 16.97
N ARG A 168 7.93 15.80 16.34
CA ARG A 168 8.18 14.42 15.89
C ARG A 168 8.55 14.39 14.41
N GLU A 169 9.43 13.47 14.05
CA GLU A 169 9.64 13.11 12.64
C GLU A 169 8.32 12.63 12.02
N PRO A 170 8.06 12.96 10.75
CA PRO A 170 6.86 12.48 10.06
C PRO A 170 6.82 10.95 10.03
N GLU A 171 5.74 10.39 10.52
CA GLU A 171 5.46 8.94 10.47
C GLU A 171 4.23 8.68 9.61
N TYR A 172 4.20 7.50 8.99
CA TYR A 172 3.12 7.12 8.09
C TYR A 172 2.60 5.74 8.46
N ARG A 173 1.31 5.55 8.31
CA ARG A 173 0.63 4.26 8.42
C ARG A 173 0.35 3.73 7.02
N GLU A 174 0.75 2.50 6.74
CA GLU A 174 0.32 1.76 5.54
C GLU A 174 -1.21 1.65 5.53
N THR A 175 -1.85 2.00 4.41
CA THR A 175 -3.32 2.01 4.31
C THR A 175 -3.87 0.72 3.72
N GLY A 176 -3.03 -0.05 3.01
CA GLY A 176 -3.50 -1.22 2.28
C GLY A 176 -4.14 -0.90 0.92
N ALA A 177 -4.48 0.35 0.63
CA ALA A 177 -5.28 0.71 -0.53
C ALA A 177 -4.69 0.22 -1.86
N PHE A 178 -3.41 0.48 -2.09
CA PHE A 178 -2.72 0.00 -3.29
C PHE A 178 -1.21 -0.14 -3.11
N TYR A 179 -0.63 -0.98 -3.97
CA TYR A 179 0.81 -1.21 -4.11
C TYR A 179 1.15 -1.25 -5.60
N VAL A 180 2.16 -0.50 -6.00
CA VAL A 180 2.68 -0.46 -7.36
C VAL A 180 4.10 -1.00 -7.33
N MET A 181 4.44 -1.97 -8.16
CA MET A 181 5.74 -2.61 -8.10
C MET A 181 6.23 -3.06 -9.47
N ARG A 182 7.54 -3.18 -9.63
CA ARG A 182 8.14 -3.84 -10.81
C ARG A 182 7.81 -5.33 -10.79
N THR A 183 7.22 -5.82 -11.86
CA THR A 183 6.82 -7.23 -11.96
C THR A 183 8.02 -8.16 -11.81
N ALA A 184 9.15 -7.85 -12.41
CA ALA A 184 10.36 -8.67 -12.31
C ALA A 184 10.84 -8.81 -10.85
N GLY A 185 10.89 -7.70 -10.09
CA GLY A 185 11.28 -7.71 -8.69
C GLY A 185 10.27 -8.46 -7.81
N PHE A 186 8.96 -8.31 -8.09
CA PHE A 186 7.91 -9.08 -7.41
C PHE A 186 8.06 -10.60 -7.63
N LEU A 187 8.34 -11.03 -8.85
CA LEU A 187 8.53 -12.45 -9.18
C LEU A 187 9.78 -13.02 -8.49
N GLU A 188 10.88 -12.28 -8.47
CA GLU A 188 12.13 -12.69 -7.83
C GLU A 188 11.99 -12.82 -6.31
N ASN A 189 11.41 -11.81 -5.67
CA ASN A 189 11.29 -11.74 -4.21
C ASN A 189 10.02 -12.41 -3.67
N ARG A 190 9.02 -12.69 -4.53
CA ARG A 190 7.67 -13.18 -4.18
C ARG A 190 7.00 -12.35 -3.08
N HIS A 191 7.31 -11.06 -3.05
CA HIS A 191 6.85 -10.12 -2.04
C HIS A 191 6.68 -8.71 -2.63
N ARG A 192 5.68 -7.96 -2.14
CA ARG A 192 5.35 -6.61 -2.64
C ARG A 192 6.41 -5.56 -2.34
N PHE A 193 7.16 -5.72 -1.26
CA PHE A 193 8.25 -4.81 -0.91
C PHE A 193 9.60 -5.40 -1.32
N HIS A 194 10.23 -4.76 -2.32
CA HIS A 194 11.54 -5.13 -2.81
C HIS A 194 12.25 -3.90 -3.37
N GLY A 195 13.59 -3.94 -3.44
CA GLY A 195 14.39 -2.84 -3.94
C GLY A 195 14.17 -1.52 -3.20
N ARG A 196 14.12 -0.42 -3.92
CA ARG A 196 13.81 0.90 -3.37
C ARG A 196 12.31 1.06 -3.23
N VAL A 197 11.85 1.19 -1.97
CA VAL A 197 10.45 1.34 -1.61
C VAL A 197 10.15 2.80 -1.27
N GLU A 198 9.08 3.38 -1.86
CA GLU A 198 8.64 4.74 -1.61
C GLU A 198 7.18 4.78 -1.16
N LEU A 199 6.78 5.90 -0.53
CA LEU A 199 5.41 6.15 -0.08
C LEU A 199 4.65 6.95 -1.13
N ALA A 200 3.39 6.56 -1.40
CA ALA A 200 2.38 7.43 -1.97
C ALA A 200 1.51 7.94 -0.83
N VAL A 201 1.67 9.19 -0.46
CA VAL A 201 0.90 9.78 0.65
C VAL A 201 -0.50 10.08 0.15
N VAL A 202 -1.50 9.39 0.73
CA VAL A 202 -2.93 9.58 0.41
C VAL A 202 -3.62 10.43 1.48
N ASP A 203 -4.75 11.02 1.13
CA ASP A 203 -5.57 11.81 2.06
C ASP A 203 -6.33 10.93 3.08
N GLY A 204 -7.10 11.59 3.98
CA GLY A 204 -7.82 10.88 5.04
C GLY A 204 -8.89 9.89 4.52
N ALA A 205 -9.58 10.22 3.44
CA ALA A 205 -10.57 9.32 2.82
C ALA A 205 -9.89 8.12 2.14
N GLY A 206 -8.80 8.37 1.41
CA GLY A 206 -7.96 7.33 0.78
C GLY A 206 -7.30 6.38 1.80
N ALA A 207 -7.31 6.73 3.09
CA ALA A 207 -6.74 5.92 4.16
C ALA A 207 -7.74 4.95 4.83
N ILE A 208 -9.00 4.90 4.36
CA ILE A 208 -10.04 4.03 4.92
C ILE A 208 -9.88 2.62 4.35
N ASP A 209 -9.88 1.65 5.25
CA ASP A 209 -9.93 0.22 4.95
C ASP A 209 -11.14 -0.36 5.68
N ILE A 210 -12.01 -1.08 4.97
CA ILE A 210 -13.26 -1.63 5.52
C ILE A 210 -12.97 -3.05 5.99
N ASP A 211 -12.92 -3.25 7.30
CA ASP A 211 -12.74 -4.56 7.92
C ASP A 211 -13.99 -5.04 8.65
N ASP A 212 -14.78 -4.12 9.20
CA ASP A 212 -16.00 -4.42 9.94
C ASP A 212 -17.18 -3.51 9.54
N GLU A 213 -18.36 -3.72 10.15
CA GLU A 213 -19.57 -2.95 9.85
C GLU A 213 -19.46 -1.47 10.27
N ALA A 214 -18.62 -1.13 11.24
CA ALA A 214 -18.42 0.26 11.67
C ALA A 214 -17.59 1.02 10.61
N ASP A 215 -16.58 0.36 10.04
CA ASP A 215 -15.82 0.93 8.92
C ASP A 215 -16.70 1.17 7.69
N LEU A 216 -17.60 0.20 7.39
CA LEU A 216 -18.53 0.34 6.28
C LEU A 216 -19.48 1.52 6.49
N ALA A 217 -20.06 1.65 7.69
CA ALA A 217 -20.93 2.77 8.03
C ALA A 217 -20.20 4.13 7.96
N LEU A 218 -18.91 4.16 8.37
CA LEU A 218 -18.07 5.34 8.24
C LEU A 218 -17.83 5.69 6.76
N ALA A 219 -17.55 4.69 5.93
CA ALA A 219 -17.35 4.89 4.50
C ALA A 219 -18.63 5.40 3.81
N GLU A 220 -19.81 4.88 4.16
CA GLU A 220 -21.09 5.38 3.65
C GLU A 220 -21.33 6.84 4.05
N ALA A 221 -21.13 7.19 5.33
CA ALA A 221 -21.29 8.56 5.82
C ALA A 221 -20.34 9.55 5.13
N LEU A 222 -19.11 9.14 4.83
CA LEU A 222 -18.13 9.97 4.12
C LEU A 222 -18.46 10.14 2.64
N ALA A 223 -19.04 9.12 2.03
CA ALA A 223 -19.48 9.20 0.63
C ALA A 223 -20.69 10.13 0.44
N GLU A 224 -21.57 10.21 1.46
CA GLU A 224 -22.74 11.11 1.48
C GLU A 224 -22.38 12.56 1.82
N ALA A 225 -21.24 12.79 2.47
CA ALA A 225 -20.81 14.13 2.81
C ALA A 225 -20.62 14.95 1.52
N PRO A 226 -21.19 16.17 1.41
CA PRO A 226 -20.97 17.01 0.25
C PRO A 226 -19.46 17.26 0.13
N GLY A 227 -18.85 16.67 -0.93
CA GLY A 227 -17.43 16.73 -1.13
C GLY A 227 -16.97 18.19 -1.19
N GLU A 228 -16.11 18.60 -0.30
CA GLU A 228 -15.11 19.58 -0.72
C GLU A 228 -14.39 18.93 -1.91
N ALA A 229 -14.53 19.51 -3.08
CA ALA A 229 -13.81 19.08 -4.27
C ALA A 229 -12.35 18.83 -3.86
N PRO A 230 -11.72 17.73 -4.24
CA PRO A 230 -10.34 17.44 -3.86
C PRO A 230 -9.53 18.70 -4.15
N GLY A 231 -9.00 19.32 -3.10
CA GLY A 231 -8.28 20.57 -3.19
C GLY A 231 -7.16 20.40 -4.19
N ALA A 232 -6.87 21.46 -4.94
CA ALA A 232 -5.77 21.53 -5.89
C ALA A 232 -4.51 20.88 -5.28
N PRO A 233 -3.69 20.17 -6.07
CA PRO A 233 -2.54 19.44 -5.57
C PRO A 233 -1.66 20.37 -4.74
N THR A 234 -1.63 20.18 -3.44
CA THR A 234 -0.58 20.73 -2.61
C THR A 234 0.71 20.00 -3.03
N ASP A 235 1.73 20.73 -3.42
CA ASP A 235 3.07 20.27 -3.84
C ASP A 235 3.76 19.31 -2.84
N ALA A 236 3.08 18.96 -1.75
CA ALA A 236 3.56 18.06 -0.70
C ALA A 236 3.20 16.59 -0.88
N ARG A 237 2.46 16.18 -1.94
CA ARG A 237 2.00 14.78 -2.12
C ARG A 237 3.08 13.82 -2.61
N VAL A 238 4.19 14.33 -3.10
CA VAL A 238 5.37 13.51 -3.45
C VAL A 238 6.50 13.92 -2.53
N GLY A 239 6.84 13.07 -1.57
CA GLY A 239 7.92 13.32 -0.63
C GLY A 239 9.23 13.57 -1.36
N ALA A 240 9.77 14.78 -1.25
CA ALA A 240 11.14 15.02 -1.60
C ALA A 240 12.05 14.12 -0.74
N PRO A 241 13.10 13.50 -1.30
CA PRO A 241 14.01 12.68 -0.53
C PRO A 241 14.63 13.53 0.59
N ALA A 242 14.54 13.06 1.83
CA ALA A 242 15.24 13.67 2.94
C ALA A 242 16.74 13.73 2.59
N PRO A 243 17.44 14.83 2.86
CA PRO A 243 18.88 14.93 2.65
C PRO A 243 19.56 13.84 3.49
N ALA A 244 20.50 13.12 2.88
CA ALA A 244 21.30 12.09 3.55
C ALA A 244 21.97 12.70 4.80
N PRO A 245 22.02 11.99 5.94
CA PRO A 245 22.70 12.48 7.12
C PRO A 245 24.18 12.69 6.79
N THR A 246 24.64 13.91 6.98
CA THR A 246 26.05 14.26 6.87
C THR A 246 26.78 13.55 8.02
N THR A 247 27.48 12.49 7.73
CA THR A 247 28.39 11.85 8.68
C THR A 247 29.55 12.80 8.95
N THR A 248 29.45 13.58 9.99
CA THR A 248 30.62 14.22 10.60
C THR A 248 31.50 13.13 11.19
N ARG A 249 32.61 12.89 10.52
CA ARG A 249 33.68 11.99 10.96
C ARG A 249 34.29 12.59 12.22
N ASP A 250 34.02 11.97 13.35
CA ASP A 250 34.67 12.30 14.64
C ASP A 250 36.19 12.00 14.53
N PRO A 251 37.08 12.94 14.88
CA PRO A 251 38.50 12.66 14.85
C PRO A 251 38.85 11.67 15.97
N SER A 252 39.49 10.59 15.59
CA SER A 252 40.04 9.53 16.48
C SER A 252 40.75 10.09 17.71
N PRO A 253 40.57 9.48 18.87
CA PRO A 253 41.34 9.85 20.06
C PRO A 253 42.82 9.43 19.89
N THR A 254 43.69 10.37 20.12
CA THR A 254 45.16 10.25 20.14
C THR A 254 45.58 9.16 21.14
N ARG A 255 46.30 8.18 20.67
CA ARG A 255 46.89 7.08 21.45
C ARG A 255 47.89 7.64 22.46
N ALA A 256 47.59 7.55 23.74
CA ALA A 256 48.53 7.85 24.80
C ALA A 256 49.63 6.76 24.87
N THR A 257 50.86 7.17 24.82
CA THR A 257 52.06 6.34 24.99
C THR A 257 52.23 5.97 26.48
N PRO A 258 52.48 4.72 26.86
CA PRO A 258 52.81 4.38 28.27
C PRO A 258 54.25 4.75 28.60
N ALA A 259 54.43 5.34 29.78
CA ALA A 259 55.74 5.64 30.38
C ALA A 259 56.47 4.35 30.83
N PRO A 260 57.81 4.30 30.82
CA PRO A 260 58.59 3.12 31.20
C PRO A 260 58.64 2.95 32.73
N ASN A 261 58.39 1.72 33.18
CA ASN A 261 58.66 1.27 34.55
C ASN A 261 60.15 1.20 34.80
N GLY A 262 60.64 1.96 35.78
CA GLY A 262 61.93 1.74 36.42
C GLY A 262 61.77 0.85 37.64
N ALA A 263 62.59 -0.20 37.67
CA ALA A 263 62.93 -0.97 38.88
C ALA A 263 64.00 -0.26 39.71
N PRO A 264 64.34 -0.62 40.95
CA PRO A 264 64.57 -1.99 41.41
C PRO A 264 63.56 -2.54 42.40
#